data_3c210990266ade8db843907539ed3005
#
_entry.id   3c210990266ade8db843907539ed3005
#
_cell.length_a   1.000
_cell.length_b   1.000
_cell.length_c   1.000
_cell.angle_alpha   90.00
_cell.angle_beta   90.00
_cell.angle_gamma   90.00
#
_symmetry.space_group_name_H-M   'P 1'
#
loop_
_entity.id
_entity.type
_entity.pdbx_description
1 polymer ?
#
loop_
_entity_poly.entity_id
_entity_poly.type
_entity_poly.pdbx_seq_one_letter_code
_entity_poly.pdbx_strand_id
1 'polypeptide(L)' 'MSIEEFTALKIGAKVSIQRGLKSPPLRGTLADKVNESALVKIGHTPAGKPILIWAHYMSLKVEDKK' A
#
# COMPACT_ATOMS: atom_id res chain seq x y z
N MET A 1 3.66 9.57 -4.00
CA MET A 1 3.96 8.78 -5.21
C MET A 1 3.33 9.44 -6.41
N SER A 2 4.03 9.50 -7.52
CA SER A 2 3.44 10.02 -8.75
C SER A 2 2.61 8.96 -9.42
N ILE A 3 1.74 9.40 -10.35
CA ILE A 3 0.90 8.44 -11.06
C ILE A 3 1.74 7.51 -11.94
N GLU A 4 2.85 8.00 -12.45
CA GLU A 4 3.75 7.17 -13.26
C GLU A 4 4.39 6.09 -12.41
N GLU A 5 4.83 6.44 -11.20
CA GLU A 5 5.38 5.45 -10.30
C GLU A 5 4.33 4.42 -9.90
N PHE A 6 3.12 4.89 -9.65
CA PHE A 6 2.04 4.00 -9.28
C PHE A 6 1.70 3.04 -10.42
N THR A 7 1.67 3.54 -11.63
CA THR A 7 1.36 2.71 -12.80
C THR A 7 2.41 1.64 -13.00
N ALA A 8 3.68 1.96 -12.72
CA ALA A 8 4.77 1.01 -12.88
C ALA A 8 4.91 0.06 -11.70
N LEU A 9 4.20 0.33 -10.61
CA LEU A 9 4.30 -0.48 -9.41
C LEU A 9 3.70 -1.86 -9.65
N LYS A 10 4.41 -2.89 -9.22
CA LYS A 10 3.98 -4.27 -9.45
C LYS A 10 3.28 -4.83 -8.22
N ILE A 11 2.35 -5.74 -8.46
CA ILE A 11 1.70 -6.48 -7.38
C ILE A 11 2.77 -7.23 -6.60
N GLY A 12 2.69 -7.16 -5.29
CA GLY A 12 3.68 -7.75 -4.40
C GLY A 12 4.73 -6.77 -3.92
N ALA A 13 4.73 -5.55 -4.46
CA ALA A 13 5.68 -4.53 -4.01
C ALA A 13 5.37 -4.10 -2.58
N LYS A 14 6.40 -3.75 -1.85
CA LYS A 14 6.23 -3.28 -0.48
C LYS A 14 5.97 -1.79 -0.49
N VAL A 15 4.90 -1.40 0.15
CA VAL A 15 4.47 0.00 0.19
C VAL A 15 4.05 0.37 1.60
N SER A 16 3.96 1.67 1.85
CA SER A 16 3.39 2.16 3.10
C SER A 16 2.29 3.15 2.76
N ILE A 17 1.31 3.23 3.67
CA ILE A 17 0.20 4.15 3.53
C ILE A 17 0.39 5.27 4.54
N GLN A 18 0.51 6.49 4.04
CA GLN A 18 0.70 7.66 4.88
C GLN A 18 -0.63 8.06 5.49
N ARG A 19 -0.65 8.26 6.80
CA ARG A 19 -1.90 8.49 7.52
C ARG A 19 -1.97 9.85 8.17
N GLY A 20 -1.00 10.68 7.98
CA GLY A 20 -0.98 11.99 8.59
C GLY A 20 0.25 12.17 9.45
N LEU A 21 0.37 13.34 10.05
CA LEU A 21 1.61 13.70 10.72
C LEU A 21 1.82 12.99 12.04
N LYS A 22 0.72 12.68 12.74
CA LYS A 22 0.84 12.13 14.08
C LYS A 22 0.71 10.62 14.12
N SER A 23 0.35 10.00 13.02
CA SER A 23 0.18 8.55 12.97
C SER A 23 1.31 7.94 12.16
N PRO A 24 1.85 6.81 12.64
CA PRO A 24 2.85 6.12 11.84
C PRO A 24 2.23 5.57 10.57
N PRO A 25 3.02 5.48 9.49
CA PRO A 25 2.49 4.88 8.27
C PRO A 25 2.19 3.41 8.46
N LEU A 26 1.19 2.92 7.74
CA LEU A 26 0.88 1.50 7.70
C LEU A 26 1.71 0.85 6.61
N ARG A 27 2.43 -0.19 6.95
CA ARG A 27 3.26 -0.89 5.98
C ARG A 27 2.55 -2.14 5.50
N GLY A 28 2.70 -2.43 4.22
CA GLY A 28 2.05 -3.59 3.68
C GLY A 28 2.58 -3.93 2.31
N THR A 29 1.86 -4.84 1.67
CA THR A 29 2.22 -5.34 0.35
C THR A 29 1.09 -5.01 -0.61
N LEU A 30 1.45 -4.54 -1.80
CA LEU A 30 0.46 -4.20 -2.81
C LEU A 30 -0.23 -5.48 -3.29
N ALA A 31 -1.53 -5.55 -3.08
CA ALA A 31 -2.31 -6.73 -3.47
C ALA A 31 -3.01 -6.54 -4.79
N ASP A 32 -3.42 -5.31 -5.09
CA ASP A 32 -4.12 -5.04 -6.34
C ASP A 32 -4.09 -3.54 -6.62
N LYS A 33 -4.38 -3.17 -7.84
CA LYS A 33 -4.50 -1.78 -8.25
C LYS A 33 -5.75 -1.64 -9.11
N VAL A 34 -6.56 -0.62 -8.81
CA VAL A 34 -7.74 -0.31 -9.59
C VAL A 34 -7.77 1.19 -9.80
N ASN A 35 -7.62 1.63 -11.04
CA ASN A 35 -7.59 3.05 -11.38
C ASN A 35 -6.49 3.76 -10.57
N GLU A 36 -6.87 4.68 -9.68
CA GLU A 36 -5.92 5.44 -8.89
C GLU A 36 -5.84 4.93 -7.44
N SER A 37 -6.46 3.79 -7.16
CA SER A 37 -6.48 3.23 -5.82
C SER A 37 -5.72 1.92 -5.79
N ALA A 38 -5.21 1.60 -4.61
CA ALA A 38 -4.47 0.36 -4.41
C ALA A 38 -5.08 -0.41 -3.26
N LEU A 39 -5.11 -1.72 -3.41
CA LEU A 39 -5.50 -2.61 -2.33
C LEU A 39 -4.23 -3.11 -1.68
N VAL A 40 -4.07 -2.81 -0.40
CA VAL A 40 -2.83 -3.10 0.31
C VAL A 40 -3.11 -4.09 1.42
N LYS A 41 -2.33 -5.15 1.45
CA LYS A 41 -2.41 -6.14 2.52
C LYS A 41 -1.48 -5.70 3.64
N ILE A 42 -2.04 -5.39 4.80
CA ILE A 42 -1.27 -4.85 5.91
C ILE A 42 -1.02 -5.89 7.01
N GLY A 43 -1.57 -7.08 6.88
CA GLY A 43 -1.37 -8.11 7.88
C GLY A 43 -2.40 -9.20 7.75
N HIS A 44 -2.54 -9.97 8.84
CA HIS A 44 -3.51 -11.06 8.89
C HIS A 44 -4.27 -11.01 10.20
N THR A 45 -5.52 -11.46 10.15
CA THR A 45 -6.30 -11.63 11.38
C THR A 45 -5.80 -12.86 12.13
N PRO A 46 -6.19 -13.02 13.41
CA PRO A 46 -5.84 -14.25 14.13
C PRO A 46 -6.34 -15.53 13.44
N ALA A 47 -7.38 -15.42 12.63
CA ALA A 47 -7.89 -16.55 11.87
C ALA A 47 -7.10 -16.83 10.60
N GLY A 48 -6.09 -16.00 10.30
CA GLY A 48 -5.26 -16.21 9.13
C GLY A 48 -5.74 -15.51 7.87
N LYS A 49 -6.78 -14.72 7.96
CA LYS A 49 -7.30 -14.02 6.80
C LYS A 49 -6.54 -12.71 6.59
N PRO A 50 -6.25 -12.35 5.34
CA PRO A 50 -5.51 -11.11 5.08
C PRO A 50 -6.36 -9.89 5.41
N ILE A 51 -5.70 -8.87 5.95
CA ILE A 51 -6.33 -7.59 6.20
C ILE A 51 -5.98 -6.68 5.03
N LEU A 52 -7.00 -6.28 4.28
CA LEU A 52 -6.81 -5.49 3.08
C LEU A 52 -7.51 -4.14 3.25
N ILE A 53 -6.84 -3.08 2.81
CA ILE A 53 -7.45 -1.76 2.82
C ILE A 53 -7.16 -1.07 1.49
N TRP A 54 -8.07 -0.19 1.10
CA TRP A 54 -7.91 0.60 -0.11
C TRP A 54 -7.24 1.92 0.25
N ALA A 55 -6.35 2.38 -0.60
CA ALA A 55 -5.70 3.66 -0.43
C ALA A 55 -5.48 4.31 -1.78
N HIS A 56 -5.64 5.63 -1.83
CA HIS A 56 -5.36 6.39 -3.04
C HIS A 56 -3.85 6.42 -3.24
N TYR A 57 -3.40 6.42 -4.50
CA TYR A 57 -1.97 6.34 -4.78
C TYR A 57 -1.19 7.50 -4.16
N MET A 58 -1.82 8.64 -3.99
CA MET A 58 -1.15 9.80 -3.40
C MET A 58 -0.82 9.59 -1.92
N SER A 59 -1.49 8.65 -1.28
CA SER A 59 -1.20 8.31 0.12
C SER A 59 -0.18 7.18 0.24
N LEU A 60 0.32 6.69 -0.86
CA LEU A 60 1.24 5.56 -0.86
C LEU A 60 2.67 6.03 -1.02
N LYS A 61 3.58 5.24 -0.44
CA LYS A 61 5.01 5.46 -0.59
C LYS A 61 5.66 4.11 -0.76
N VAL A 62 6.59 4.02 -1.71
CA VAL A 62 7.30 2.77 -1.95
C VAL A 62 8.30 2.53 -0.83
N GLU A 63 8.26 1.33 -0.27
CA GLU A 63 9.18 0.92 0.78
C GLU A 63 10.36 0.15 0.19
N ASP A 64 10.80 0.57 -0.95
CA ASP A 64 11.88 -0.09 -1.65
C ASP A 64 13.20 0.14 -0.93
N LYS A 65 13.83 -0.93 -0.52
CA LYS A 65 15.12 -0.85 0.14
C LYS A 65 16.21 -1.24 -0.83
N LYS A 66 17.23 -0.45 -0.82
CA LYS A 66 18.37 -0.73 -1.68
C LYS A 66 19.56 -1.10 -0.87
#